data_47353f2e79adcd0781aef017346044e6
#
_entry.id   47353f2e79adcd0781aef017346044e6
#
_cell.length_a   1.000
_cell.length_b   1.000
_cell.length_c   1.000
_cell.angle_alpha   90.00
_cell.angle_beta   90.00
_cell.angle_gamma   90.00
#
_symmetry.space_group_name_H-M   'P 1'
#
loop_
_entity.id
_entity.type
_entity.pdbx_description
1 polymer ?
#
loop_
_entity_poly.entity_id
_entity_poly.type
_entity_poly.pdbx_seq_one_letter_code
_entity_poly.pdbx_strand_id
1 'polypeptide(L)'
;MYDFSEAVFQEALLNALAHRSYEDMAPIYVKHYPTKVVIENPGGFPGDINESNIITHQSIPRNKLIAMTLQHLKYVQRSGQGVDIMFQSMLTEGKPYPEYASTPNSVRLTLRSTMENQSFVRFIAETQDKRSKMFALSELMILHYLRERQKITLKQAAKTIQETDDNAHKVLNALRDEGLLELNGKTYMLSLKVYETVKTDVAYVQDKTVSQIQAKDRILEYLKHKPSITNQKAQELCGFNKNQTYYILHQMCKDGILQPDGVGRGTKYKSVK
;
A
#
# COMPACT_ATOMS: atom_id res chain seq x y z
N MET A 1 9.06 -18.87 -17.81
CA MET A 1 9.06 -17.88 -16.71
C MET A 1 8.03 -18.35 -15.71
N TYR A 2 8.38 -18.53 -14.44
CA TYR A 2 7.42 -18.99 -13.44
C TYR A 2 6.45 -17.85 -13.10
N ASP A 3 5.16 -18.15 -13.02
CA ASP A 3 4.12 -17.15 -12.71
C ASP A 3 4.22 -16.61 -11.27
N PHE A 4 4.87 -17.38 -10.37
CA PHE A 4 5.10 -17.04 -8.96
C PHE A 4 6.50 -17.49 -8.55
N SER A 5 7.07 -16.85 -7.52
CA SER A 5 8.28 -17.35 -6.90
C SER A 5 8.02 -18.73 -6.26
N GLU A 6 9.04 -19.56 -6.25
CA GLU A 6 8.97 -20.89 -5.63
C GLU A 6 8.54 -20.79 -4.16
N ALA A 7 9.05 -19.80 -3.43
CA ALA A 7 8.68 -19.57 -2.04
C ALA A 7 7.18 -19.31 -1.84
N VAL A 8 6.53 -18.52 -2.71
CA VAL A 8 5.08 -18.24 -2.63
C VAL A 8 4.28 -19.51 -2.85
N PHE A 9 4.63 -20.28 -3.89
CA PHE A 9 3.88 -21.50 -4.21
C PHE A 9 4.07 -22.60 -3.17
N GLN A 10 5.32 -22.78 -2.71
CA GLN A 10 5.64 -23.72 -1.65
C GLN A 10 4.89 -23.39 -0.36
N GLU A 11 4.91 -22.14 0.08
CA GLU A 11 4.23 -21.70 1.28
C GLU A 11 2.72 -21.89 1.20
N ALA A 12 2.12 -21.57 0.05
CA ALA A 12 0.70 -21.77 -0.19
C ALA A 12 0.28 -23.25 -0.05
N LEU A 13 1.09 -24.19 -0.59
CA LEU A 13 0.85 -25.63 -0.49
C LEU A 13 1.06 -26.14 0.95
N LEU A 14 2.12 -25.70 1.62
CA LEU A 14 2.44 -26.13 2.98
C LEU A 14 1.36 -25.66 3.96
N ASN A 15 0.85 -24.43 3.79
CA ASN A 15 -0.27 -23.95 4.56
C ASN A 15 -1.54 -24.77 4.31
N ALA A 16 -1.84 -25.12 3.07
CA ALA A 16 -2.97 -25.99 2.76
C ALA A 16 -2.83 -27.36 3.45
N LEU A 17 -1.64 -27.97 3.45
CA LEU A 17 -1.38 -29.25 4.12
C LEU A 17 -1.48 -29.14 5.65
N ALA A 18 -0.90 -28.11 6.24
CA ALA A 18 -0.89 -27.92 7.69
C ALA A 18 -2.26 -27.57 8.27
N HIS A 19 -3.12 -26.93 7.48
CA HIS A 19 -4.40 -26.39 7.97
C HIS A 19 -5.65 -27.09 7.44
N ARG A 20 -5.57 -28.05 6.49
CA ARG A 20 -6.76 -28.79 6.06
C ARG A 20 -7.39 -29.60 7.21
N SER A 21 -8.72 -29.82 7.11
CA SER A 21 -9.37 -30.84 7.91
C SER A 21 -9.08 -32.21 7.32
N TYR A 22 -8.44 -33.10 8.08
CA TYR A 22 -8.21 -34.50 7.68
C TYR A 22 -9.38 -35.42 8.06
N GLU A 23 -10.38 -34.92 8.76
CA GLU A 23 -11.66 -35.59 9.00
C GLU A 23 -12.54 -35.49 7.76
N ASP A 24 -12.33 -34.51 6.91
CA ASP A 24 -13.02 -34.37 5.63
C ASP A 24 -12.29 -35.16 4.55
N MET A 25 -13.06 -36.01 3.81
CA MET A 25 -12.52 -36.85 2.73
C MET A 25 -12.16 -36.05 1.47
N ALA A 26 -12.60 -34.80 1.35
CA ALA A 26 -12.30 -33.97 0.18
C ALA A 26 -10.80 -33.69 0.07
N PRO A 27 -10.21 -33.77 -1.13
CA PRO A 27 -8.79 -33.46 -1.32
C PRO A 27 -8.51 -31.95 -1.27
N ILE A 28 -7.22 -31.59 -1.19
CA ILE A 28 -6.79 -30.24 -1.53
C ILE A 28 -6.86 -30.11 -3.05
N TYR A 29 -7.53 -29.06 -3.54
CA TYR A 29 -7.59 -28.75 -4.96
C TYR A 29 -6.60 -27.65 -5.29
N VAL A 30 -5.76 -27.88 -6.30
CA VAL A 30 -4.89 -26.87 -6.91
C VAL A 30 -5.36 -26.67 -8.34
N LYS A 31 -5.93 -25.50 -8.62
CA LYS A 31 -6.46 -25.14 -9.94
C LYS A 31 -5.60 -24.06 -10.56
N HIS A 32 -4.94 -24.38 -11.67
CA HIS A 32 -4.12 -23.44 -12.40
C HIS A 32 -4.89 -22.87 -13.59
N TYR A 33 -4.98 -21.55 -13.63
CA TYR A 33 -5.60 -20.76 -14.70
C TYR A 33 -4.52 -19.87 -15.36
N PRO A 34 -4.73 -19.34 -16.57
CA PRO A 34 -3.73 -18.51 -17.25
C PRO A 34 -3.24 -17.31 -16.46
N THR A 35 -4.05 -16.77 -15.53
CA THR A 35 -3.74 -15.54 -14.78
C THR A 35 -3.77 -15.72 -13.27
N LYS A 36 -4.04 -16.93 -12.78
CA LYS A 36 -4.11 -17.17 -11.33
C LYS A 36 -3.95 -18.64 -10.98
N VAL A 37 -3.51 -18.89 -9.76
CA VAL A 37 -3.60 -20.19 -9.10
C VAL A 37 -4.60 -20.08 -7.96
N VAL A 38 -5.48 -21.10 -7.83
CA VAL A 38 -6.43 -21.20 -6.73
C VAL A 38 -6.14 -22.50 -5.97
N ILE A 39 -5.95 -22.39 -4.67
CA ILE A 39 -5.74 -23.52 -3.76
C ILE A 39 -6.93 -23.54 -2.81
N GLU A 40 -7.65 -24.67 -2.79
CA GLU A 40 -8.80 -24.89 -1.88
C GLU A 40 -8.52 -26.09 -0.99
N ASN A 41 -8.71 -25.91 0.29
CA ASN A 41 -8.59 -27.02 1.24
C ASN A 41 -9.82 -27.13 2.14
N PRO A 42 -10.22 -28.34 2.53
CA PRO A 42 -11.32 -28.57 3.47
C PRO A 42 -10.96 -28.07 4.87
N GLY A 43 -11.99 -27.59 5.58
CA GLY A 43 -11.90 -26.95 6.89
C GLY A 43 -11.74 -25.43 6.78
N GLY A 44 -12.57 -24.67 7.52
CA GLY A 44 -12.46 -23.20 7.62
C GLY A 44 -11.22 -22.75 8.37
N PHE A 45 -11.07 -21.47 8.60
CA PHE A 45 -9.99 -20.96 9.47
C PHE A 45 -10.16 -21.47 10.91
N PRO A 46 -9.06 -21.80 11.61
CA PRO A 46 -9.12 -22.22 13.01
C PRO A 46 -9.31 -21.01 13.93
N GLY A 47 -10.07 -21.20 15.03
CA GLY A 47 -10.26 -20.17 16.05
C GLY A 47 -10.99 -18.93 15.53
N ASP A 48 -10.45 -17.76 15.81
CA ASP A 48 -10.94 -16.44 15.43
C ASP A 48 -10.18 -15.81 14.24
N ILE A 49 -9.35 -16.62 13.56
CA ILE A 49 -8.66 -16.22 12.32
C ILE A 49 -9.70 -16.00 11.22
N ASN A 50 -9.54 -14.93 10.47
CA ASN A 50 -10.35 -14.58 9.31
C ASN A 50 -9.54 -13.73 8.30
N GLU A 51 -10.14 -13.38 7.17
CA GLU A 51 -9.49 -12.65 6.10
C GLU A 51 -8.98 -11.25 6.53
N SER A 52 -9.57 -10.67 7.57
CA SER A 52 -9.22 -9.32 8.04
C SER A 52 -8.12 -9.28 9.10
N ASN A 53 -7.67 -10.43 9.62
CA ASN A 53 -6.62 -10.52 10.65
C ASN A 53 -5.53 -11.57 10.36
N ILE A 54 -5.59 -12.24 9.21
CA ILE A 54 -4.69 -13.35 8.88
C ILE A 54 -3.20 -12.97 8.87
N ILE A 55 -2.87 -11.72 8.63
CA ILE A 55 -1.48 -11.23 8.62
C ILE A 55 -0.96 -11.03 10.04
N THR A 56 -1.79 -10.52 10.94
CA THR A 56 -1.37 -10.12 12.29
C THR A 56 -1.73 -11.13 13.37
N HIS A 57 -2.60 -12.08 13.04
CA HIS A 57 -2.99 -13.12 13.97
C HIS A 57 -1.87 -14.16 14.16
N GLN A 58 -1.66 -14.58 15.39
CA GLN A 58 -0.74 -15.68 15.67
C GLN A 58 -1.18 -16.96 14.94
N SER A 59 -0.24 -17.63 14.28
CA SER A 59 -0.52 -18.87 13.56
C SER A 59 -1.01 -19.98 14.52
N ILE A 60 -2.15 -20.57 14.18
CA ILE A 60 -2.74 -21.69 14.90
C ILE A 60 -2.86 -22.86 13.92
N PRO A 61 -1.88 -23.78 13.88
CA PRO A 61 -1.97 -24.92 12.96
C PRO A 61 -3.09 -25.86 13.39
N ARG A 62 -4.00 -26.21 12.46
CA ARG A 62 -5.01 -27.25 12.71
C ARG A 62 -4.36 -28.61 12.98
N ASN A 63 -3.30 -28.92 12.26
CA ASN A 63 -2.59 -30.20 12.37
C ASN A 63 -1.18 -29.96 12.93
N LYS A 64 -1.08 -29.86 14.26
CA LYS A 64 0.18 -29.55 14.96
C LYS A 64 1.31 -30.51 14.57
N LEU A 65 1.04 -31.80 14.49
CA LEU A 65 2.05 -32.80 14.14
C LEU A 65 2.60 -32.59 12.72
N ILE A 66 1.72 -32.31 11.76
CA ILE A 66 2.13 -32.02 10.37
C ILE A 66 2.97 -30.73 10.33
N ALA A 67 2.49 -29.67 10.97
CA ALA A 67 3.22 -28.39 11.03
C ALA A 67 4.61 -28.56 11.65
N MET A 68 4.72 -29.29 12.76
CA MET A 68 6.01 -29.60 13.41
C MET A 68 6.90 -30.45 12.51
N THR A 69 6.36 -31.43 11.79
CA THR A 69 7.14 -32.27 10.86
C THR A 69 7.69 -31.44 9.72
N LEU A 70 6.87 -30.59 9.09
CA LEU A 70 7.28 -29.68 8.03
C LEU A 70 8.40 -28.71 8.49
N GLN A 71 8.27 -28.20 9.71
CA GLN A 71 9.30 -27.38 10.35
C GLN A 71 10.60 -28.15 10.60
N HIS A 72 10.51 -29.37 11.10
CA HIS A 72 11.66 -30.22 11.37
C HIS A 72 12.41 -30.59 10.08
N LEU A 73 11.65 -30.82 9.00
CA LEU A 73 12.19 -31.06 7.67
C LEU A 73 12.71 -29.79 6.97
N LYS A 74 12.63 -28.64 7.64
CA LYS A 74 13.06 -27.31 7.12
C LYS A 74 12.31 -26.87 5.86
N TYR A 75 11.14 -27.41 5.58
CA TYR A 75 10.27 -26.91 4.53
C TYR A 75 9.61 -25.56 4.92
N VAL A 76 9.42 -25.33 6.21
CA VAL A 76 8.94 -24.05 6.78
C VAL A 76 10.06 -23.47 7.65
N GLN A 77 10.51 -22.25 7.35
CA GLN A 77 11.66 -21.66 8.05
C GLN A 77 11.33 -21.24 9.50
N ARG A 78 10.15 -20.69 9.74
CA ARG A 78 9.62 -20.34 11.07
C ARG A 78 8.10 -20.42 11.06
N SER A 79 7.50 -20.93 12.15
CA SER A 79 6.04 -20.92 12.29
C SER A 79 5.50 -19.48 12.35
N GLY A 80 4.46 -19.20 11.59
CA GLY A 80 3.72 -17.93 11.61
C GLY A 80 4.21 -16.82 10.70
N GLN A 81 5.21 -17.04 9.85
CA GLN A 81 5.70 -16.04 8.90
C GLN A 81 5.33 -16.34 7.42
N GLY A 82 4.69 -17.46 7.16
CA GLY A 82 4.44 -17.90 5.80
C GLY A 82 3.49 -17.01 5.02
N VAL A 83 2.45 -16.51 5.67
CA VAL A 83 1.50 -15.56 5.07
C VAL A 83 2.24 -14.27 4.71
N ASP A 84 3.06 -13.73 5.63
CA ASP A 84 3.83 -12.51 5.40
C ASP A 84 4.79 -12.65 4.20
N ILE A 85 5.47 -13.80 4.08
CA ILE A 85 6.36 -14.10 2.97
C ILE A 85 5.60 -14.07 1.64
N MET A 86 4.41 -14.69 1.57
CA MET A 86 3.59 -14.69 0.36
C MET A 86 3.16 -13.26 0.00
N PHE A 87 2.63 -12.50 0.96
CA PHE A 87 2.20 -11.12 0.74
C PHE A 87 3.36 -10.23 0.31
N GLN A 88 4.48 -10.28 1.03
CA GLN A 88 5.65 -9.46 0.76
C GLN A 88 6.26 -9.76 -0.62
N SER A 89 6.40 -11.05 -0.95
CA SER A 89 6.95 -11.47 -2.24
C SER A 89 6.07 -10.98 -3.39
N MET A 90 4.76 -11.21 -3.32
CA MET A 90 3.85 -10.81 -4.38
C MET A 90 3.81 -9.30 -4.59
N LEU A 91 3.75 -8.52 -3.50
CA LEU A 91 3.75 -7.06 -3.57
C LEU A 91 5.08 -6.51 -4.13
N THR A 92 6.22 -7.10 -3.73
CA THR A 92 7.54 -6.71 -4.25
C THR A 92 7.66 -7.01 -5.76
N GLU A 93 7.01 -8.07 -6.22
CA GLU A 93 6.93 -8.44 -7.64
C GLU A 93 5.89 -7.64 -8.43
N GLY A 94 5.20 -6.68 -7.79
CA GLY A 94 4.16 -5.86 -8.43
C GLY A 94 2.87 -6.60 -8.76
N LYS A 95 2.64 -7.72 -8.08
CA LYS A 95 1.42 -8.52 -8.19
C LYS A 95 0.43 -8.16 -7.08
N PRO A 96 -0.88 -8.40 -7.28
CA PRO A 96 -1.85 -8.29 -6.21
C PRO A 96 -1.48 -9.21 -5.04
N TYR A 97 -1.78 -8.79 -3.81
CA TYR A 97 -1.58 -9.65 -2.65
C TYR A 97 -2.50 -10.87 -2.68
N PRO A 98 -2.14 -11.96 -1.94
CA PRO A 98 -2.95 -13.16 -1.83
C PRO A 98 -4.37 -12.85 -1.36
N GLU A 99 -5.38 -13.38 -2.05
CA GLU A 99 -6.78 -13.23 -1.66
C GLU A 99 -7.24 -14.50 -0.96
N TYR A 100 -7.73 -14.35 0.27
CA TYR A 100 -8.34 -15.44 1.02
C TYR A 100 -9.86 -15.28 1.02
N ALA A 101 -10.55 -16.41 0.94
CA ALA A 101 -11.98 -16.51 1.17
C ALA A 101 -12.23 -17.78 1.98
N SER A 102 -12.99 -17.71 3.06
CA SER A 102 -13.30 -18.85 3.88
C SER A 102 -14.80 -19.04 4.10
N THR A 103 -15.14 -20.29 4.34
CA THR A 103 -16.43 -20.74 4.85
C THR A 103 -16.16 -21.59 6.09
N PRO A 104 -17.17 -22.00 6.88
CA PRO A 104 -16.93 -22.94 7.97
C PRO A 104 -16.26 -24.25 7.52
N ASN A 105 -16.43 -24.65 6.26
CA ASN A 105 -15.99 -25.94 5.73
C ASN A 105 -14.84 -25.88 4.74
N SER A 106 -14.35 -24.71 4.36
CA SER A 106 -13.26 -24.58 3.38
C SER A 106 -12.52 -23.27 3.48
N VAL A 107 -11.25 -23.27 3.10
CA VAL A 107 -10.45 -22.07 2.83
C VAL A 107 -10.00 -22.10 1.38
N ARG A 108 -10.16 -20.97 0.69
CA ARG A 108 -9.71 -20.74 -0.67
C ARG A 108 -8.67 -19.64 -0.67
N LEU A 109 -7.49 -19.94 -1.21
CA LEU A 109 -6.43 -18.98 -1.51
C LEU A 109 -6.39 -18.76 -3.02
N THR A 110 -6.42 -17.50 -3.45
CA THR A 110 -6.23 -17.09 -4.85
C THR A 110 -4.96 -16.26 -4.96
N LEU A 111 -4.02 -16.73 -5.79
CA LEU A 111 -2.80 -16.04 -6.16
C LEU A 111 -2.92 -15.58 -7.61
N ARG A 112 -2.80 -14.28 -7.90
CA ARG A 112 -2.87 -13.72 -9.26
C ARG A 112 -1.46 -13.51 -9.80
N SER A 113 -1.21 -13.96 -11.04
CA SER A 113 0.09 -13.86 -11.70
C SER A 113 0.29 -12.56 -12.51
N THR A 114 -0.78 -11.80 -12.70
CA THR A 114 -0.71 -10.56 -13.49
C THR A 114 0.15 -9.52 -12.78
N MET A 115 1.24 -9.12 -13.45
CA MET A 115 2.04 -7.99 -13.00
C MET A 115 1.31 -6.71 -13.38
N GLU A 116 0.89 -5.93 -12.40
CA GLU A 116 0.05 -4.76 -12.62
C GLU A 116 0.86 -3.52 -13.00
N ASN A 117 2.11 -3.39 -12.56
CA ASN A 117 2.89 -2.18 -12.82
C ASN A 117 4.41 -2.37 -12.68
N GLN A 118 5.11 -2.38 -13.81
CA GLN A 118 6.58 -2.47 -13.84
C GLN A 118 7.26 -1.24 -13.23
N SER A 119 6.67 -0.06 -13.36
CA SER A 119 7.21 1.17 -12.78
C SER A 119 7.18 1.12 -11.26
N PHE A 120 6.15 0.51 -10.67
CA PHE A 120 6.07 0.29 -9.23
C PHE A 120 7.15 -0.67 -8.73
N VAL A 121 7.37 -1.78 -9.42
CA VAL A 121 8.44 -2.75 -9.07
C VAL A 121 9.81 -2.07 -9.09
N ARG A 122 10.09 -1.29 -10.14
CA ARG A 122 11.34 -0.51 -10.24
C ARG A 122 11.45 0.50 -9.11
N PHE A 123 10.39 1.24 -8.81
CA PHE A 123 10.35 2.20 -7.72
C PHE A 123 10.66 1.53 -6.37
N ILE A 124 10.05 0.37 -6.07
CA ILE A 124 10.32 -0.38 -4.83
C ILE A 124 11.79 -0.77 -4.77
N ALA A 125 12.35 -1.38 -5.82
CA ALA A 125 13.75 -1.82 -5.86
C ALA A 125 14.71 -0.63 -5.66
N GLU A 126 14.58 0.44 -6.46
CA GLU A 126 15.44 1.62 -6.35
C GLU A 126 15.34 2.33 -5.00
N THR A 127 14.15 2.30 -4.39
CA THR A 127 13.95 2.92 -3.07
C THR A 127 14.58 2.09 -1.97
N GLN A 128 14.48 0.76 -2.03
CA GLN A 128 15.14 -0.15 -1.08
C GLN A 128 16.67 -0.01 -1.14
N ASP A 129 17.23 0.08 -2.34
CA ASP A 129 18.66 0.32 -2.52
C ASP A 129 19.11 1.63 -1.87
N LYS A 130 18.35 2.73 -2.07
CA LYS A 130 18.64 4.05 -1.47
C LYS A 130 18.49 4.05 0.05
N ARG A 131 17.51 3.34 0.59
CA ARG A 131 17.26 3.22 2.03
C ARG A 131 18.27 2.28 2.70
N SER A 132 18.97 1.43 1.96
CA SER A 132 19.74 0.28 2.48
C SER A 132 18.92 -0.60 3.42
N LYS A 133 17.60 -0.66 3.21
CA LYS A 133 16.64 -1.39 4.02
C LYS A 133 15.45 -1.85 3.17
N MET A 134 15.04 -3.09 3.36
CA MET A 134 13.82 -3.62 2.73
C MET A 134 12.58 -2.92 3.29
N PHE A 135 11.55 -2.79 2.46
CA PHE A 135 10.25 -2.37 2.95
C PHE A 135 9.64 -3.44 3.85
N ALA A 136 9.06 -3.03 4.96
CA ALA A 136 8.20 -3.89 5.75
C ALA A 136 6.90 -4.21 5.00
N LEU A 137 6.24 -5.31 5.33
CA LEU A 137 4.98 -5.71 4.67
C LEU A 137 3.92 -4.60 4.78
N SER A 138 3.75 -4.00 5.95
CA SER A 138 2.83 -2.89 6.17
C SER A 138 3.11 -1.66 5.29
N GLU A 139 4.38 -1.33 5.08
CA GLU A 139 4.80 -0.24 4.19
C GLU A 139 4.43 -0.56 2.73
N LEU A 140 4.71 -1.78 2.25
CA LEU A 140 4.36 -2.24 0.90
C LEU A 140 2.85 -2.23 0.67
N MET A 141 2.06 -2.68 1.64
CA MET A 141 0.60 -2.69 1.55
C MET A 141 0.02 -1.28 1.42
N ILE A 142 0.55 -0.31 2.16
CA ILE A 142 0.13 1.09 2.07
C ILE A 142 0.52 1.69 0.71
N LEU A 143 1.76 1.46 0.25
CA LEU A 143 2.21 1.96 -1.05
C LEU A 143 1.41 1.35 -2.21
N HIS A 144 1.13 0.05 -2.15
CA HIS A 144 0.30 -0.64 -3.13
C HIS A 144 -1.14 -0.10 -3.13
N TYR A 145 -1.75 0.08 -1.96
CA TYR A 145 -3.07 0.68 -1.84
C TYR A 145 -3.13 2.09 -2.44
N LEU A 146 -2.13 2.93 -2.14
CA LEU A 146 -2.07 4.30 -2.64
C LEU A 146 -1.81 4.39 -4.14
N ARG A 147 -1.15 3.39 -4.72
CA ARG A 147 -1.03 3.27 -6.17
C ARG A 147 -2.40 3.12 -6.86
N GLU A 148 -3.32 2.35 -6.25
CA GLU A 148 -4.64 2.07 -6.82
C GLU A 148 -5.70 3.10 -6.42
N ARG A 149 -5.63 3.60 -5.19
CA ARG A 149 -6.69 4.41 -4.58
C ARG A 149 -6.33 5.87 -4.39
N GLN A 150 -5.08 6.25 -4.70
CA GLN A 150 -4.52 7.62 -4.69
C GLN A 150 -4.51 8.33 -3.33
N LYS A 151 -5.35 7.97 -2.37
CA LYS A 151 -5.40 8.54 -1.01
C LYS A 151 -5.85 7.51 0.00
N ILE A 152 -5.37 7.64 1.23
CA ILE A 152 -5.71 6.76 2.35
C ILE A 152 -5.90 7.57 3.63
N THR A 153 -6.93 7.28 4.40
CA THR A 153 -7.12 7.80 5.76
C THR A 153 -6.45 6.88 6.78
N LEU A 154 -6.22 7.36 8.01
CA LEU A 154 -5.67 6.53 9.09
C LEU A 154 -6.46 5.23 9.29
N LYS A 155 -7.79 5.31 9.37
CA LYS A 155 -8.64 4.12 9.53
C LYS A 155 -8.56 3.13 8.37
N GLN A 156 -8.45 3.65 7.14
CA GLN A 156 -8.25 2.79 5.97
C GLN A 156 -6.87 2.13 5.99
N ALA A 157 -5.83 2.86 6.41
CA ALA A 157 -4.49 2.30 6.55
C ALA A 157 -4.47 1.18 7.60
N ALA A 158 -5.03 1.41 8.79
CA ALA A 158 -5.14 0.40 9.84
C ALA A 158 -5.85 -0.87 9.34
N LYS A 159 -6.98 -0.70 8.64
CA LYS A 159 -7.70 -1.82 8.02
C LYS A 159 -6.86 -2.53 6.94
N THR A 160 -6.14 -1.77 6.10
CA THR A 160 -5.34 -2.32 4.99
C THR A 160 -4.20 -3.19 5.53
N ILE A 161 -3.48 -2.72 6.55
CA ILE A 161 -2.36 -3.46 7.15
C ILE A 161 -2.81 -4.42 8.27
N GLN A 162 -4.10 -4.52 8.54
CA GLN A 162 -4.70 -5.35 9.60
C GLN A 162 -4.14 -5.05 11.00
N GLU A 163 -3.86 -3.79 11.29
CA GLU A 163 -3.23 -3.33 12.53
C GLU A 163 -4.08 -2.27 13.24
N THR A 164 -3.64 -1.86 14.43
CA THR A 164 -4.28 -0.78 15.19
C THR A 164 -4.05 0.58 14.52
N ASP A 165 -4.90 1.56 14.84
CA ASP A 165 -4.75 2.95 14.37
C ASP A 165 -3.37 3.53 14.77
N ASP A 166 -2.86 3.20 15.97
CA ASP A 166 -1.55 3.66 16.45
C ASP A 166 -0.40 3.11 15.62
N ASN A 167 -0.44 1.83 15.27
CA ASN A 167 0.59 1.21 14.43
C ASN A 167 0.51 1.73 13.00
N ALA A 168 -0.68 1.86 12.45
CA ALA A 168 -0.88 2.47 11.12
C ALA A 168 -0.37 3.91 11.08
N HIS A 169 -0.60 4.70 12.13
CA HIS A 169 -0.08 6.05 12.24
C HIS A 169 1.45 6.11 12.24
N LYS A 170 2.12 5.18 12.96
CA LYS A 170 3.59 5.07 12.94
C LYS A 170 4.11 4.77 11.54
N VAL A 171 3.50 3.82 10.82
CA VAL A 171 3.90 3.44 9.46
C VAL A 171 3.69 4.61 8.48
N LEU A 172 2.53 5.28 8.53
CA LEU A 172 2.23 6.42 7.68
C LEU A 172 3.20 7.59 7.91
N ASN A 173 3.53 7.87 9.18
CA ASN A 173 4.50 8.92 9.51
C ASN A 173 5.92 8.56 9.06
N ALA A 174 6.36 7.31 9.25
CA ALA A 174 7.67 6.87 8.77
C ALA A 174 7.80 7.04 7.25
N LEU A 175 6.81 6.61 6.49
CA LEU A 175 6.79 6.79 5.03
C LEU A 175 6.74 8.26 4.61
N ARG A 176 6.03 9.12 5.39
CA ARG A 176 6.00 10.56 5.15
C ARG A 176 7.36 11.21 5.45
N ASP A 177 7.98 10.85 6.57
CA ASP A 177 9.26 11.42 6.99
C ASP A 177 10.40 11.01 6.04
N GLU A 178 10.26 9.88 5.36
CA GLU A 178 11.14 9.46 4.26
C GLU A 178 10.80 10.15 2.91
N GLY A 179 9.78 11.02 2.88
CA GLY A 179 9.37 11.73 1.68
C GLY A 179 8.64 10.88 0.63
N LEU A 180 8.16 9.70 1.02
CA LEU A 180 7.38 8.82 0.14
C LEU A 180 5.91 9.19 0.12
N LEU A 181 5.38 9.70 1.22
CA LEU A 181 4.01 10.17 1.36
C LEU A 181 3.92 11.66 1.67
N GLU A 182 2.78 12.24 1.36
CA GLU A 182 2.37 13.57 1.76
C GLU A 182 1.05 13.52 2.52
N LEU A 183 0.90 14.42 3.49
CA LEU A 183 -0.35 14.59 4.24
C LEU A 183 -1.14 15.76 3.65
N ASN A 184 -2.37 15.50 3.20
CA ASN A 184 -3.30 16.52 2.75
C ASN A 184 -4.57 16.48 3.61
N GLY A 185 -4.67 17.42 4.55
CA GLY A 185 -5.73 17.45 5.55
C GLY A 185 -5.66 16.21 6.47
N LYS A 186 -6.62 15.28 6.33
CA LYS A 186 -6.69 14.03 7.09
C LYS A 186 -6.35 12.79 6.26
N THR A 187 -5.83 12.96 5.04
CA THR A 187 -5.52 11.86 4.12
C THR A 187 -4.06 11.88 3.72
N TYR A 188 -3.48 10.71 3.61
CA TYR A 188 -2.13 10.51 3.07
C TYR A 188 -2.24 10.13 1.60
N MET A 189 -1.23 10.50 0.81
CA MET A 189 -1.09 10.19 -0.60
C MET A 189 0.39 10.01 -0.95
N LEU A 190 0.68 9.42 -2.10
CA LEU A 190 2.05 9.37 -2.60
C LEU A 190 2.57 10.79 -2.80
N SER A 191 3.84 11.04 -2.42
CA SER A 191 4.48 12.31 -2.74
C SER A 191 4.56 12.49 -4.25
N LEU A 192 4.61 13.75 -4.73
CA LEU A 192 4.66 14.05 -6.16
C LEU A 192 5.78 13.27 -6.85
N LYS A 193 6.97 13.23 -6.25
CA LYS A 193 8.13 12.52 -6.78
C LYS A 193 7.86 11.03 -6.98
N VAL A 194 7.23 10.38 -6.00
CA VAL A 194 6.84 8.97 -6.07
C VAL A 194 5.75 8.77 -7.12
N TYR A 195 4.74 9.63 -7.11
CA TYR A 195 3.63 9.57 -8.06
C TYR A 195 4.12 9.66 -9.51
N GLU A 196 5.05 10.57 -9.81
CA GLU A 196 5.64 10.71 -11.15
C GLU A 196 6.46 9.48 -11.57
N THR A 197 7.10 8.81 -10.61
CA THR A 197 7.89 7.59 -10.88
C THR A 197 7.00 6.38 -11.10
N VAL A 198 5.89 6.27 -10.34
CA VAL A 198 4.99 5.10 -10.33
C VAL A 198 3.89 5.20 -11.39
N LYS A 199 3.85 6.28 -12.21
CA LYS A 199 2.84 6.48 -13.26
C LYS A 199 2.52 5.18 -13.99
N THR A 200 1.25 4.77 -13.87
CA THR A 200 0.67 3.78 -14.78
C THR A 200 0.30 4.46 -16.08
N ASP A 201 0.32 3.73 -17.21
CA ASP A 201 -0.25 4.14 -18.50
C ASP A 201 -1.77 4.39 -18.45
N VAL A 202 -2.40 4.13 -17.30
CA VAL A 202 -3.79 4.49 -17.05
C VAL A 202 -3.85 6.00 -16.88
N ALA A 203 -4.38 6.63 -17.94
CA ALA A 203 -4.65 8.03 -18.11
C ALA A 203 -4.49 8.84 -16.82
N TYR A 204 -3.59 9.79 -16.87
CA TYR A 204 -3.45 10.91 -15.92
C TYR A 204 -4.75 11.72 -15.96
N VAL A 205 -5.84 11.07 -15.58
CA VAL A 205 -7.14 11.69 -15.51
C VAL A 205 -7.12 12.53 -14.23
N GLN A 206 -6.89 13.85 -14.45
CA GLN A 206 -7.50 14.95 -13.71
C GLN A 206 -8.01 14.60 -12.31
N ASP A 207 -7.17 13.95 -11.50
CA ASP A 207 -7.48 13.86 -10.10
C ASP A 207 -7.19 15.23 -9.48
N LYS A 208 -8.23 15.85 -8.93
CA LYS A 208 -8.12 17.12 -8.20
C LYS A 208 -6.99 17.09 -7.18
N THR A 209 -6.68 15.93 -6.64
CA THR A 209 -5.65 15.69 -5.64
C THR A 209 -4.25 15.86 -6.22
N VAL A 210 -3.96 15.26 -7.37
CA VAL A 210 -2.65 15.41 -8.05
C VAL A 210 -2.47 16.82 -8.57
N SER A 211 -3.54 17.40 -9.11
CA SER A 211 -3.55 18.81 -9.49
C SER A 211 -3.25 19.73 -8.29
N GLN A 212 -3.72 19.39 -7.09
CA GLN A 212 -3.43 20.17 -5.88
C GLN A 212 -1.99 20.02 -5.42
N ILE A 213 -1.40 18.82 -5.48
CA ILE A 213 0.01 18.58 -5.16
C ILE A 213 0.90 19.35 -6.14
N GLN A 214 0.66 19.19 -7.43
CA GLN A 214 1.40 19.94 -8.47
C GLN A 214 1.27 21.45 -8.32
N ALA A 215 0.09 21.92 -7.90
CA ALA A 215 -0.12 23.34 -7.65
C ALA A 215 0.71 23.85 -6.45
N LYS A 216 0.78 23.07 -5.36
CA LYS A 216 1.62 23.42 -4.22
C LYS A 216 3.08 23.53 -4.63
N ASP A 217 3.61 22.56 -5.39
CA ASP A 217 5.00 22.57 -5.83
C ASP A 217 5.30 23.71 -6.80
N ARG A 218 4.41 23.98 -7.76
CA ARG A 218 4.56 25.14 -8.65
C ARG A 218 4.57 26.46 -7.91
N ILE A 219 3.73 26.60 -6.88
CA ILE A 219 3.70 27.79 -6.01
C ILE A 219 5.01 27.91 -5.25
N LEU A 220 5.53 26.84 -4.66
CA LEU A 220 6.79 26.85 -3.92
C LEU A 220 7.99 27.13 -4.84
N GLU A 221 8.02 26.53 -6.03
CA GLU A 221 9.07 26.79 -7.02
C GLU A 221 9.07 28.26 -7.46
N TYR A 222 7.88 28.82 -7.71
CA TYR A 222 7.74 30.24 -8.02
C TYR A 222 8.28 31.12 -6.87
N LEU A 223 7.99 30.74 -5.62
CA LEU A 223 8.42 31.50 -4.44
C LEU A 223 9.91 31.38 -4.12
N LYS A 224 10.64 30.40 -4.70
CA LYS A 224 12.11 30.41 -4.66
C LYS A 224 12.72 31.57 -5.42
N HIS A 225 12.04 32.08 -6.44
CA HIS A 225 12.52 33.15 -7.32
C HIS A 225 11.77 34.48 -7.12
N LYS A 226 10.69 34.49 -6.37
CA LYS A 226 9.86 35.67 -6.13
C LYS A 226 9.50 35.82 -4.65
N PRO A 227 9.46 37.03 -4.09
CA PRO A 227 9.24 37.24 -2.65
C PRO A 227 7.80 36.93 -2.19
N SER A 228 6.82 36.89 -3.12
CA SER A 228 5.42 36.64 -2.80
C SER A 228 4.63 36.26 -4.03
N ILE A 229 3.48 35.62 -3.82
CA ILE A 229 2.52 35.26 -4.86
C ILE A 229 1.12 35.76 -4.50
N THR A 230 0.36 36.22 -5.51
CA THR A 230 -1.06 36.62 -5.36
C THR A 230 -1.97 35.45 -5.78
N ASN A 231 -3.24 35.48 -5.34
CA ASN A 231 -4.23 34.48 -5.80
C ASN A 231 -4.33 34.45 -7.33
N GLN A 232 -4.35 35.61 -7.98
CA GLN A 232 -4.42 35.70 -9.45
C GLN A 232 -3.20 35.04 -10.11
N LYS A 233 -2.00 35.30 -9.62
CA LYS A 233 -0.78 34.69 -10.18
C LYS A 233 -0.73 33.18 -9.93
N ALA A 234 -1.22 32.71 -8.80
CA ALA A 234 -1.35 31.30 -8.52
C ALA A 234 -2.42 30.62 -9.43
N GLN A 235 -3.51 31.30 -9.78
CA GLN A 235 -4.47 30.81 -10.79
C GLN A 235 -3.80 30.60 -12.15
N GLU A 236 -3.07 31.60 -12.63
CA GLU A 236 -2.33 31.52 -13.89
C GLU A 236 -1.31 30.38 -13.89
N LEU A 237 -0.58 30.23 -12.79
CA LEU A 237 0.47 29.23 -12.64
C LEU A 237 -0.06 27.79 -12.59
N CYS A 238 -1.18 27.60 -11.91
CA CYS A 238 -1.73 26.27 -11.61
C CYS A 238 -2.88 25.87 -12.56
N GLY A 239 -3.43 26.80 -13.35
CA GLY A 239 -4.60 26.57 -14.20
C GLY A 239 -5.90 26.34 -13.41
N PHE A 240 -5.99 26.86 -12.20
CA PHE A 240 -7.14 26.70 -11.32
C PHE A 240 -8.08 27.89 -11.33
N ASN A 241 -9.33 27.64 -10.99
CA ASN A 241 -10.27 28.74 -10.74
C ASN A 241 -9.99 29.42 -9.39
N LYS A 242 -10.60 30.60 -9.20
CA LYS A 242 -10.41 31.45 -8.01
C LYS A 242 -10.63 30.71 -6.70
N ASN A 243 -11.68 29.88 -6.61
CA ASN A 243 -12.03 29.15 -5.38
C ASN A 243 -11.07 28.01 -5.07
N GLN A 244 -10.66 27.27 -6.09
CA GLN A 244 -9.67 26.21 -5.97
C GLN A 244 -8.31 26.76 -5.50
N THR A 245 -7.86 27.85 -6.13
CA THR A 245 -6.60 28.51 -5.77
C THR A 245 -6.64 29.08 -4.36
N TYR A 246 -7.75 29.71 -3.98
CA TYR A 246 -7.94 30.22 -2.61
C TYR A 246 -7.85 29.08 -1.59
N TYR A 247 -8.53 27.99 -1.85
CA TYR A 247 -8.48 26.81 -0.97
C TYR A 247 -7.06 26.28 -0.77
N ILE A 248 -6.28 26.14 -1.85
CA ILE A 248 -4.90 25.64 -1.79
C ILE A 248 -4.00 26.59 -1.02
N LEU A 249 -4.03 27.88 -1.34
CA LEU A 249 -3.23 28.88 -0.64
C LEU A 249 -3.56 28.92 0.86
N HIS A 250 -4.86 28.84 1.19
CA HIS A 250 -5.31 28.80 2.57
C HIS A 250 -4.87 27.52 3.30
N GLN A 251 -4.91 26.37 2.61
CA GLN A 251 -4.40 25.12 3.15
C GLN A 251 -2.89 25.18 3.39
N MET A 252 -2.12 25.73 2.46
CA MET A 252 -0.67 25.93 2.62
C MET A 252 -0.34 26.88 3.80
N CYS A 253 -1.20 27.85 4.08
CA CYS A 253 -1.07 28.68 5.28
C CYS A 253 -1.36 27.90 6.56
N LYS A 254 -2.39 27.03 6.57
CA LYS A 254 -2.67 26.18 7.72
C LYS A 254 -1.58 25.15 7.98
N ASP A 255 -0.97 24.64 6.92
CA ASP A 255 0.15 23.71 6.98
C ASP A 255 1.46 24.40 7.41
N GLY A 256 1.46 25.74 7.66
CA GLY A 256 2.64 26.51 8.04
C GLY A 256 3.66 26.74 6.93
N ILE A 257 3.30 26.43 5.68
CA ILE A 257 4.17 26.54 4.50
C ILE A 257 4.21 27.97 3.97
N LEU A 258 3.05 28.65 4.00
CA LEU A 258 2.89 30.03 3.56
C LEU A 258 2.39 30.92 4.70
N GLN A 259 2.71 32.20 4.60
CA GLN A 259 2.18 33.24 5.47
C GLN A 259 1.47 34.31 4.63
N PRO A 260 0.20 34.66 4.97
CA PRO A 260 -0.51 35.74 4.27
C PRO A 260 0.05 37.10 4.68
N ASP A 261 0.21 37.98 3.69
CA ASP A 261 0.64 39.37 3.85
C ASP A 261 -0.47 40.26 3.26
N GLY A 262 -1.20 40.94 4.12
CA GLY A 262 -2.35 41.78 3.78
C GLY A 262 -3.69 41.08 3.97
N VAL A 263 -4.79 41.83 3.79
CA VAL A 263 -6.16 41.39 3.97
C VAL A 263 -7.00 41.72 2.72
N GLY A 264 -7.88 40.82 2.29
CA GLY A 264 -8.85 41.08 1.22
C GLY A 264 -8.31 40.75 -0.20
N ARG A 265 -8.83 41.48 -1.20
CA ARG A 265 -8.58 41.18 -2.64
C ARG A 265 -7.12 41.28 -3.08
N GLY A 266 -6.27 41.93 -2.31
CA GLY A 266 -4.84 42.15 -2.62
C GLY A 266 -3.88 41.26 -1.81
N THR A 267 -4.37 40.30 -1.01
CA THR A 267 -3.54 39.45 -0.17
C THR A 267 -2.43 38.77 -0.98
N LYS A 268 -1.20 38.92 -0.51
CA LYS A 268 -0.03 38.20 -1.03
C LYS A 268 0.35 37.09 -0.06
N TYR A 269 0.97 36.06 -0.57
CA TYR A 269 1.43 34.93 0.23
C TYR A 269 2.94 34.80 0.09
N LYS A 270 3.63 34.61 1.20
CA LYS A 270 5.08 34.44 1.27
C LYS A 270 5.40 33.07 1.81
N SER A 271 6.53 32.49 1.39
CA SER A 271 7.04 31.27 2.00
C SER A 271 7.49 31.52 3.43
N VAL A 272 7.09 30.65 4.34
CA VAL A 272 7.66 30.61 5.70
C VAL A 272 8.96 29.85 5.58
N LYS A 273 10.10 30.52 5.81
CA LYS A 273 11.42 29.88 5.81
C LYS A 273 11.60 29.03 7.06
#